data_b76a92fc249000eb4bab7292cd7cf867
#
_entry.id   b76a92fc249000eb4bab7292cd7cf867
#
_cell.length_a   1.000
_cell.length_b   1.000
_cell.length_c   1.000
_cell.angle_alpha   90.00
_cell.angle_beta   90.00
_cell.angle_gamma   90.00
#
_symmetry.space_group_name_H-M   'P 1'
#
loop_
_entity.id
_entity.type
_entity.pdbx_description
1 polymer ?
#
loop_
_entity_poly.entity_id
_entity_poly.type
_entity_poly.pdbx_seq_one_letter_code
_entity_poly.pdbx_strand_id
1 'polypeptide(L)'
;MSLTRDKSTGKWMSQVRVKDWTGKEIHKKKRGFNTKKEALQWERDFISQADGSLGMKFKDFVALYMKDADPRLRETTLANKRYLFDKKVLPYFGEMPINAIKPTDIRNWQNELIHYRRPNGKCYSPTYLRTINNQLTAAFNFAVKFYGLRENPC
;
A
#
# COMPACT_ATOMS: atom_id res chain seq x y z
N MET A 1 -17.04 17.83 -7.67
CA MET A 1 -17.97 16.69 -7.50
C MET A 1 -19.21 16.94 -8.34
N SER A 2 -19.52 16.10 -9.29
CA SER A 2 -20.78 16.23 -10.01
C SER A 2 -21.39 14.86 -10.27
N LEU A 3 -22.57 14.65 -9.68
CA LEU A 3 -23.45 13.54 -10.00
C LEU A 3 -24.42 14.01 -11.07
N THR A 4 -24.39 13.37 -12.23
CA THR A 4 -25.24 13.74 -13.35
C THR A 4 -25.98 12.49 -13.84
N ARG A 5 -27.23 12.68 -14.26
CA ARG A 5 -28.01 11.62 -14.89
C ARG A 5 -27.76 11.69 -16.41
N ASP A 6 -27.34 10.60 -16.99
CA ASP A 6 -27.14 10.50 -18.44
C ASP A 6 -28.49 10.52 -19.13
N LYS A 7 -28.71 11.51 -20.00
CA LYS A 7 -30.00 11.74 -20.70
C LYS A 7 -30.32 10.63 -21.71
N SER A 8 -29.28 9.94 -22.23
CA SER A 8 -29.45 8.91 -23.24
C SER A 8 -29.77 7.53 -22.66
N THR A 9 -29.16 7.20 -21.51
CA THR A 9 -29.31 5.87 -20.87
C THR A 9 -30.16 5.89 -19.61
N GLY A 10 -30.52 7.08 -19.09
CA GLY A 10 -31.25 7.25 -17.84
C GLY A 10 -30.47 6.85 -16.59
N LYS A 11 -29.23 6.40 -16.72
CA LYS A 11 -28.38 5.93 -15.62
C LYS A 11 -27.58 7.07 -15.00
N TRP A 12 -27.16 6.86 -13.75
CA TRP A 12 -26.35 7.84 -13.02
C TRP A 12 -24.87 7.72 -13.38
N MET A 13 -24.19 8.85 -13.34
CA MET A 13 -22.78 9.01 -13.63
C MET A 13 -22.16 9.87 -12.52
N SER A 14 -21.00 9.43 -11.99
CA SER A 14 -20.20 10.20 -11.05
C SER A 14 -18.87 10.60 -11.68
N GLN A 15 -18.45 11.83 -11.40
CA GLN A 15 -17.15 12.37 -11.78
C GLN A 15 -16.47 12.94 -10.53
N VAL A 16 -15.29 12.39 -10.20
CA VAL A 16 -14.52 12.75 -9.02
C VAL A 16 -13.16 13.30 -9.44
N ARG A 17 -12.73 14.34 -8.75
CA ARG A 17 -11.35 14.88 -8.83
C ARG A 17 -10.71 14.67 -7.48
N VAL A 18 -9.57 14.00 -7.46
CA VAL A 18 -8.76 13.78 -6.25
C VAL A 18 -7.31 14.12 -6.57
N LYS A 19 -6.58 14.59 -5.59
CA LYS A 19 -5.13 14.76 -5.72
C LYS A 19 -4.46 13.48 -5.30
N ASP A 20 -3.49 13.02 -6.08
CA ASP A 20 -2.66 11.90 -5.68
C ASP A 20 -1.59 12.34 -4.65
N TRP A 21 -0.80 11.40 -4.17
CA TRP A 21 0.28 11.64 -3.21
C TRP A 21 1.39 12.57 -3.75
N THR A 22 1.45 12.78 -5.08
CA THR A 22 2.37 13.75 -5.72
C THR A 22 1.76 15.14 -5.83
N GLY A 23 0.48 15.32 -5.43
CA GLY A 23 -0.28 16.56 -5.59
C GLY A 23 -0.91 16.73 -6.96
N LYS A 24 -0.77 15.75 -7.87
CA LYS A 24 -1.35 15.77 -9.22
C LYS A 24 -2.84 15.44 -9.16
N GLU A 25 -3.66 16.21 -9.87
CA GLU A 25 -5.10 15.93 -9.94
C GLU A 25 -5.39 14.72 -10.84
N ILE A 26 -6.09 13.75 -10.26
CA ILE A 26 -6.62 12.60 -10.98
C ILE A 26 -8.12 12.80 -11.18
N HIS A 27 -8.54 12.75 -12.44
CA HIS A 27 -9.94 12.77 -12.83
C HIS A 27 -10.42 11.35 -13.09
N LYS A 28 -11.43 10.90 -12.36
CA LYS A 28 -12.13 9.64 -12.64
C LYS A 28 -13.58 9.89 -12.91
N LYS A 29 -14.09 9.27 -14.00
CA LYS A 29 -15.47 9.29 -14.41
C LYS A 29 -15.97 7.86 -14.52
N LYS A 30 -17.09 7.55 -13.85
CA LYS A 30 -17.75 6.24 -13.97
C LYS A 30 -19.22 6.43 -14.28
N ARG A 31 -19.71 5.68 -15.26
CA ARG A 31 -21.08 5.72 -15.76
C ARG A 31 -21.77 4.38 -15.50
N GLY A 32 -23.10 4.37 -15.58
CA GLY A 32 -23.86 3.12 -15.58
C GLY A 32 -24.41 2.70 -14.22
N PHE A 33 -24.46 3.58 -13.23
CA PHE A 33 -25.10 3.28 -11.95
C PHE A 33 -26.63 3.31 -12.10
N ASN A 34 -27.30 2.32 -11.53
CA ASN A 34 -28.77 2.25 -11.59
C ASN A 34 -29.40 3.25 -10.64
N THR A 35 -28.76 3.54 -9.51
CA THR A 35 -29.28 4.46 -8.48
C THR A 35 -28.28 5.57 -8.14
N LYS A 36 -28.81 6.71 -7.69
CA LYS A 36 -28.02 7.82 -7.15
C LYS A 36 -27.18 7.37 -5.93
N LYS A 37 -27.73 6.46 -5.11
CA LYS A 37 -27.09 5.93 -3.91
C LYS A 37 -25.83 5.12 -4.25
N GLU A 38 -25.89 4.26 -5.29
CA GLU A 38 -24.74 3.52 -5.78
C GLU A 38 -23.62 4.44 -6.31
N ALA A 39 -24.00 5.48 -7.05
CA ALA A 39 -23.05 6.45 -7.58
C ALA A 39 -22.36 7.23 -6.43
N LEU A 40 -23.10 7.63 -5.39
CA LEU A 40 -22.57 8.29 -4.19
C LEU A 40 -21.67 7.35 -3.38
N GLN A 41 -22.06 6.08 -3.25
CA GLN A 41 -21.26 5.10 -2.53
C GLN A 41 -19.92 4.87 -3.23
N TRP A 42 -19.95 4.65 -4.55
CA TRP A 42 -18.75 4.55 -5.36
C TRP A 42 -17.85 5.79 -5.22
N GLU A 43 -18.43 6.98 -5.21
CA GLU A 43 -17.70 8.24 -5.04
C GLU A 43 -16.98 8.30 -3.70
N ARG A 44 -17.68 7.97 -2.60
CA ARG A 44 -17.10 7.91 -1.25
C ARG A 44 -15.99 6.88 -1.15
N ASP A 45 -16.21 5.68 -1.70
CA ASP A 45 -15.23 4.61 -1.70
C ASP A 45 -13.98 5.01 -2.52
N PHE A 46 -14.20 5.67 -3.66
CA PHE A 46 -13.10 6.16 -4.50
C PHE A 46 -12.31 7.29 -3.81
N ILE A 47 -13.00 8.26 -3.19
CA ILE A 47 -12.32 9.33 -2.44
C ILE A 47 -11.56 8.74 -1.26
N SER A 48 -12.16 7.83 -0.51
CA SER A 48 -11.53 7.17 0.62
C SER A 48 -10.30 6.33 0.22
N GLN A 49 -10.31 5.73 -0.98
CA GLN A 49 -9.17 5.03 -1.55
C GLN A 49 -8.11 5.97 -2.14
N ALA A 50 -8.52 7.14 -2.62
CA ALA A 50 -7.67 8.14 -3.25
C ALA A 50 -7.19 9.21 -2.27
N ASP A 51 -7.71 9.20 -1.03
CA ASP A 51 -7.33 10.16 0.01
C ASP A 51 -5.83 10.02 0.33
N GLY A 52 -5.14 10.69 -0.51
CA GLY A 52 -3.70 11.07 -0.48
C GLY A 52 -2.76 9.94 -0.60
N SER A 53 -2.08 9.29 -0.60
CA SER A 53 -0.86 8.50 -0.52
C SER A 53 -1.04 6.98 -0.71
N LEU A 54 -2.24 6.43 -0.51
CA LEU A 54 -2.43 4.98 -0.39
C LEU A 54 -2.47 4.21 -1.71
N GLY A 55 -2.62 4.89 -2.85
CA GLY A 55 -2.52 4.29 -4.19
C GLY A 55 -1.09 4.15 -4.70
N MET A 56 -0.09 4.66 -3.96
CA MET A 56 1.31 4.53 -4.35
C MET A 56 1.78 3.07 -4.25
N LYS A 57 2.74 2.70 -5.08
CA LYS A 57 3.39 1.40 -4.98
C LYS A 57 4.17 1.30 -3.66
N PHE A 58 4.21 0.11 -3.10
CA PHE A 58 4.90 -0.13 -1.83
C PHE A 58 6.39 0.25 -1.89
N LYS A 59 7.05 0.07 -3.03
CA LYS A 59 8.45 0.49 -3.23
C LYS A 59 8.64 2.00 -3.06
N ASP A 60 7.70 2.81 -3.58
CA ASP A 60 7.77 4.27 -3.48
C ASP A 60 7.52 4.72 -2.04
N PHE A 61 6.58 4.07 -1.35
CA PHE A 61 6.36 4.27 0.08
C PHE A 61 7.60 3.92 0.91
N VAL A 62 8.26 2.78 0.63
CA VAL A 62 9.48 2.38 1.33
C VAL A 62 10.60 3.41 1.13
N ALA A 63 10.72 3.99 -0.06
CA ALA A 63 11.69 5.07 -0.31
C ALA A 63 11.42 6.30 0.59
N LEU A 64 10.16 6.72 0.75
CA LEU A 64 9.77 7.80 1.66
C LEU A 64 10.02 7.43 3.13
N TYR A 65 9.68 6.20 3.53
CA TYR A 65 9.95 5.69 4.87
C TYR A 65 11.44 5.67 5.21
N MET A 66 12.29 5.25 4.27
CA MET A 66 13.75 5.27 4.45
C MET A 66 14.31 6.68 4.55
N LYS A 67 13.78 7.61 3.74
CA LYS A 67 14.16 9.02 3.79
C LYS A 67 13.82 9.68 5.13
N ASP A 68 12.67 9.33 5.72
CA ASP A 68 12.29 9.80 7.06
C ASP A 68 13.16 9.17 8.16
N ALA A 69 13.55 7.91 8.00
CA ALA A 69 14.37 7.18 8.96
C ALA A 69 15.86 7.61 8.96
N ASP A 70 16.35 8.11 7.83
CA ASP A 70 17.77 8.46 7.62
C ASP A 70 18.35 9.36 8.71
N PRO A 71 17.75 10.52 9.06
CA PRO A 71 18.30 11.41 10.09
C PRO A 71 18.15 10.88 11.53
N ARG A 72 17.40 9.79 11.74
CA ARG A 72 17.05 9.26 13.08
C ARG A 72 17.78 7.98 13.42
N LEU A 73 18.33 7.29 12.44
CA LEU A 73 18.98 5.99 12.63
C LEU A 73 20.48 6.08 12.35
N ARG A 74 21.24 5.24 13.06
CA ARG A 74 22.66 5.05 12.74
C ARG A 74 22.81 4.42 11.36
N GLU A 75 23.88 4.78 10.65
CA GLU A 75 24.17 4.32 9.29
C GLU A 75 24.12 2.79 9.16
N THR A 76 24.71 2.06 10.10
CA THR A 76 24.68 0.59 10.10
C THR A 76 23.28 0.01 10.23
N THR A 77 22.44 0.63 11.06
CA THR A 77 21.03 0.23 11.23
C THR A 77 20.22 0.49 9.96
N LEU A 78 20.46 1.64 9.34
CA LEU A 78 19.81 2.02 8.09
C LEU A 78 20.22 1.11 6.94
N ALA A 79 21.51 0.77 6.82
CA ALA A 79 22.04 -0.16 5.83
C ALA A 79 21.40 -1.55 5.96
N ASN A 80 21.32 -2.09 7.18
CA ASN A 80 20.65 -3.36 7.45
C ASN A 80 19.15 -3.31 7.11
N LYS A 81 18.48 -2.22 7.46
CA LYS A 81 17.07 -2.00 7.13
C LYS A 81 16.87 -1.98 5.62
N ARG A 82 17.67 -1.21 4.87
CA ARG A 82 17.63 -1.17 3.39
C ARG A 82 17.84 -2.56 2.80
N TYR A 83 18.85 -3.28 3.25
CA TYR A 83 19.12 -4.64 2.78
C TYR A 83 17.93 -5.58 2.97
N LEU A 84 17.28 -5.56 4.13
CA LEU A 84 16.11 -6.40 4.39
C LEU A 84 14.93 -6.05 3.47
N PHE A 85 14.66 -4.76 3.28
CA PHE A 85 13.62 -4.33 2.35
C PHE A 85 13.94 -4.72 0.92
N ASP A 86 15.12 -4.39 0.41
CA ASP A 86 15.50 -4.63 -0.99
C ASP A 86 15.56 -6.13 -1.34
N LYS A 87 16.00 -6.96 -0.42
CA LYS A 87 16.22 -8.40 -0.68
C LYS A 87 15.08 -9.31 -0.25
N LYS A 88 14.23 -8.89 0.70
CA LYS A 88 13.23 -9.78 1.31
C LYS A 88 11.79 -9.30 1.17
N VAL A 89 11.57 -8.02 1.07
CA VAL A 89 10.24 -7.42 1.10
C VAL A 89 9.82 -6.89 -0.27
N LEU A 90 10.62 -6.04 -0.89
CA LEU A 90 10.32 -5.41 -2.17
C LEU A 90 10.16 -6.38 -3.34
N PRO A 91 10.91 -7.50 -3.44
CA PRO A 91 10.67 -8.47 -4.51
C PRO A 91 9.25 -9.03 -4.51
N TYR A 92 8.58 -9.07 -3.34
CA TYR A 92 7.21 -9.56 -3.21
C TYR A 92 6.16 -8.44 -3.28
N PHE A 93 6.33 -7.37 -2.50
CA PHE A 93 5.34 -6.32 -2.32
C PHE A 93 5.59 -5.06 -3.15
N GLY A 94 6.78 -4.88 -3.71
CA GLY A 94 7.23 -3.60 -4.26
C GLY A 94 6.32 -2.98 -5.32
N GLU A 95 5.74 -3.79 -6.19
CA GLU A 95 4.84 -3.33 -7.26
C GLU A 95 3.36 -3.23 -6.83
N MET A 96 3.01 -3.76 -5.66
CA MET A 96 1.65 -3.69 -5.14
C MET A 96 1.35 -2.29 -4.58
N PRO A 97 0.15 -1.75 -4.81
CA PRO A 97 -0.32 -0.56 -4.09
C PRO A 97 -0.40 -0.86 -2.59
N ILE A 98 0.07 0.07 -1.74
CA ILE A 98 0.13 -0.16 -0.29
C ILE A 98 -1.24 -0.48 0.32
N ASN A 99 -2.31 0.11 -0.20
CA ASN A 99 -3.69 -0.13 0.24
C ASN A 99 -4.30 -1.45 -0.25
N ALA A 100 -3.65 -2.12 -1.21
CA ALA A 100 -4.10 -3.41 -1.75
C ALA A 100 -3.47 -4.60 -1.02
N ILE A 101 -2.44 -4.37 -0.20
CA ILE A 101 -1.75 -5.43 0.55
C ILE A 101 -2.67 -5.90 1.69
N LYS A 102 -3.02 -7.18 1.65
CA LYS A 102 -3.93 -7.81 2.62
C LYS A 102 -3.17 -8.69 3.62
N PRO A 103 -3.76 -9.01 4.79
CA PRO A 103 -3.18 -9.98 5.73
C PRO A 103 -2.88 -11.34 5.09
N THR A 104 -3.67 -11.76 4.10
CA THR A 104 -3.43 -13.00 3.34
C THR A 104 -2.14 -12.95 2.54
N ASP A 105 -1.82 -11.81 1.93
CA ASP A 105 -0.58 -11.62 1.17
C ASP A 105 0.65 -11.66 2.10
N ILE A 106 0.53 -11.04 3.28
CA ILE A 106 1.56 -11.11 4.32
C ILE A 106 1.79 -12.55 4.76
N ARG A 107 0.72 -13.32 4.97
CA ARG A 107 0.80 -14.73 5.38
C ARG A 107 1.46 -15.60 4.31
N ASN A 108 1.10 -15.39 3.05
CA ASN A 108 1.70 -16.12 1.92
C ASN A 108 3.20 -15.83 1.83
N TRP A 109 3.59 -14.57 1.92
CA TRP A 109 4.98 -14.15 1.94
C TRP A 109 5.77 -14.75 3.13
N GLN A 110 5.18 -14.77 4.34
CA GLN A 110 5.78 -15.43 5.50
C GLN A 110 6.02 -16.91 5.24
N ASN A 111 5.05 -17.61 4.65
CA ASN A 111 5.17 -19.03 4.30
C ASN A 111 6.28 -19.28 3.28
N GLU A 112 6.41 -18.42 2.26
CA GLU A 112 7.51 -18.51 1.29
C GLU A 112 8.87 -18.35 1.98
N LEU A 113 9.03 -17.39 2.89
CA LEU A 113 10.26 -17.19 3.64
C LEU A 113 10.60 -18.39 4.56
N ILE A 114 9.61 -19.02 5.18
CA ILE A 114 9.78 -20.20 6.04
C ILE A 114 10.29 -21.39 5.23
N HIS A 115 9.73 -21.60 4.03
CA HIS A 115 10.10 -22.72 3.16
C HIS A 115 11.34 -22.45 2.32
N TYR A 116 11.80 -21.20 2.26
CA TYR A 116 12.97 -20.84 1.48
C TYR A 116 14.24 -21.56 1.97
N ARG A 117 14.93 -22.22 1.05
CA ARG A 117 16.23 -22.86 1.29
C ARG A 117 17.34 -21.97 0.76
N ARG A 118 18.29 -21.62 1.63
CA ARG A 118 19.51 -20.91 1.24
C ARG A 118 20.41 -21.82 0.39
N PRO A 119 21.40 -21.26 -0.35
CA PRO A 119 22.35 -22.06 -1.13
C PRO A 119 23.07 -23.16 -0.32
N ASN A 120 23.21 -22.98 0.99
CA ASN A 120 23.76 -23.97 1.92
C ASN A 120 22.75 -25.04 2.38
N GLY A 121 21.55 -25.08 1.78
CA GLY A 121 20.48 -26.03 2.10
C GLY A 121 19.69 -25.75 3.40
N LYS A 122 20.09 -24.75 4.20
CA LYS A 122 19.45 -24.44 5.48
C LYS A 122 18.34 -23.38 5.31
N CYS A 123 17.27 -23.52 6.08
CA CYS A 123 16.22 -22.48 6.20
C CYS A 123 16.74 -21.26 6.96
N TYR A 124 15.96 -20.17 6.92
CA TYR A 124 16.20 -19.04 7.82
C TYR A 124 15.90 -19.44 9.28
N SER A 125 16.67 -18.87 10.22
CA SER A 125 16.38 -19.04 11.63
C SER A 125 15.06 -18.34 12.03
N PRO A 126 14.33 -18.84 13.03
CA PRO A 126 13.13 -18.18 13.52
C PRO A 126 13.36 -16.73 13.95
N THR A 127 14.50 -16.43 14.56
CA THR A 127 14.90 -15.07 14.97
C THR A 127 15.04 -14.15 13.76
N TYR A 128 15.68 -14.63 12.68
CA TYR A 128 15.84 -13.84 11.45
C TYR A 128 14.50 -13.57 10.76
N LEU A 129 13.62 -14.58 10.69
CA LEU A 129 12.26 -14.41 10.14
C LEU A 129 11.46 -13.38 10.94
N ARG A 130 11.58 -13.42 12.28
CA ARG A 130 10.94 -12.44 13.17
C ARG A 130 11.48 -11.02 12.93
N THR A 131 12.79 -10.89 12.73
CA THR A 131 13.42 -9.60 12.42
C THR A 131 12.88 -9.01 11.11
N ILE A 132 12.77 -9.82 10.05
CA ILE A 132 12.23 -9.36 8.76
C ILE A 132 10.76 -8.90 8.94
N ASN A 133 9.95 -9.70 9.62
CA ASN A 133 8.55 -9.39 9.87
C ASN A 133 8.39 -8.09 10.68
N ASN A 134 9.21 -7.88 11.70
CA ASN A 134 9.18 -6.66 12.51
C ASN A 134 9.52 -5.41 11.68
N GLN A 135 10.41 -5.51 10.69
CA GLN A 135 10.71 -4.39 9.80
C GLN A 135 9.50 -4.04 8.92
N LEU A 136 8.80 -5.03 8.40
CA LEU A 136 7.58 -4.84 7.62
C LEU A 136 6.48 -4.22 8.49
N THR A 137 6.23 -4.78 9.67
CA THR A 137 5.26 -4.27 10.66
C THR A 137 5.54 -2.81 11.02
N ALA A 138 6.81 -2.43 11.23
CA ALA A 138 7.19 -1.05 11.53
C ALA A 138 6.89 -0.10 10.36
N ALA A 139 7.12 -0.53 9.12
CA ALA A 139 6.78 0.26 7.94
C ALA A 139 5.26 0.47 7.80
N PHE A 140 4.46 -0.56 8.02
CA PHE A 140 3.00 -0.41 7.98
C PHE A 140 2.46 0.43 9.15
N ASN A 141 3.03 0.32 10.35
CA ASN A 141 2.69 1.22 11.46
C ASN A 141 2.98 2.68 11.13
N PHE A 142 4.10 2.95 10.45
CA PHE A 142 4.42 4.28 9.95
C PHE A 142 3.39 4.76 8.91
N ALA A 143 2.96 3.88 8.00
CA ALA A 143 1.93 4.19 7.02
C ALA A 143 0.58 4.52 7.68
N VAL A 144 0.18 3.76 8.71
CA VAL A 144 -1.03 4.04 9.49
C VAL A 144 -0.95 5.40 10.18
N LYS A 145 0.21 5.70 10.79
CA LYS A 145 0.38 6.93 11.57
C LYS A 145 0.49 8.20 10.73
N PHE A 146 1.19 8.15 9.61
CA PHE A 146 1.56 9.34 8.84
C PHE A 146 0.95 9.42 7.43
N TYR A 147 0.47 8.31 6.89
CA TYR A 147 -0.05 8.24 5.52
C TYR A 147 -1.53 7.84 5.45
N GLY A 148 -2.21 7.71 6.59
CA GLY A 148 -3.63 7.46 6.65
C GLY A 148 -4.04 6.05 6.22
N LEU A 149 -3.14 5.06 6.28
CA LEU A 149 -3.51 3.66 6.11
C LEU A 149 -4.49 3.28 7.22
N ARG A 150 -5.58 2.60 6.87
CA ARG A 150 -6.68 2.31 7.80
C ARG A 150 -6.24 1.43 8.96
N GLU A 151 -5.47 0.39 8.66
CA GLU A 151 -4.97 -0.59 9.62
C GLU A 151 -3.67 -1.22 9.12
N ASN A 152 -2.91 -1.78 10.03
CA ASN A 152 -1.71 -2.54 9.70
C ASN A 152 -2.10 -3.98 9.31
N PRO A 153 -1.76 -4.46 8.10
CA PRO A 153 -2.12 -5.82 7.65
C PRO A 153 -1.23 -6.93 8.25
N CYS A 154 -0.15 -6.59 9.00
CA CYS A 154 0.76 -7.58 9.63
C CYS A 154 0.19 -8.25 10.87
#